data_9f4a40b028d151d262668e2a75dd5739
#
_entry.id   9f4a40b028d151d262668e2a75dd5739
#
_cell.length_a   1.000
_cell.length_b   1.000
_cell.length_c   1.000
_cell.angle_alpha   90.00
_cell.angle_beta   90.00
_cell.angle_gamma   90.00
#
_symmetry.space_group_name_H-M   'P 1'
#
loop_
_entity.id
_entity.type
_entity.pdbx_description
1 polymer ?
#
loop_
_entity_poly.entity_id
_entity_poly.type
_entity_poly.pdbx_seq_one_letter_code
_entity_poly.pdbx_strand_id
1 'polypeptide(L)'
;SMEQLVQDLEALVKWKNLTPIQDPGKVYTIADYKNKQYRYTMSEYAVEIERLTVRLENLFLESGNLSTNFFVRLERSLDETEEMENAELRTVNEWWQTLQEDFKRLNQNYQDYLRDFYSGKTEKLMKSVEFMVHKDKFIKYLNEFVQELQRQSKRMEQLLEKNTECMENTVLERVVASELDIPHALLEIHGNAEPSIRENVYGKWYSLKNWFVDGRGQECEAKKVLKITSDIIRNIIQNAALIVQVQNWGISRKDDYKKFLELFLKCEDLEEAHKLSAHVFGVQQIEHYKTNIPRDEDGI
;
A
#
# COMPACT_ATOMS: atom_id res chain seq x y z
N SER A 1 32.90 14.61 -16.99
CA SER A 1 34.06 14.30 -17.88
C SER A 1 33.80 12.91 -18.48
N MET A 2 34.37 12.64 -19.67
CA MET A 2 34.26 11.36 -20.36
C MET A 2 34.81 10.20 -19.51
N GLU A 3 35.89 10.42 -18.78
CA GLU A 3 36.50 9.46 -17.87
C GLU A 3 35.55 9.09 -16.71
N GLN A 4 34.79 10.02 -16.19
CA GLN A 4 33.83 9.80 -15.14
C GLN A 4 32.64 8.93 -15.61
N LEU A 5 32.17 9.16 -16.83
CA LEU A 5 31.12 8.34 -17.44
C LEU A 5 31.56 6.87 -17.60
N VAL A 6 32.82 6.64 -18.01
CA VAL A 6 33.38 5.28 -18.15
C VAL A 6 33.46 4.60 -16.79
N GLN A 7 33.93 5.29 -15.76
CA GLN A 7 33.99 4.77 -14.39
C GLN A 7 32.60 4.43 -13.83
N ASP A 8 31.59 5.29 -14.08
CA ASP A 8 30.23 5.06 -13.66
C ASP A 8 29.62 3.82 -14.35
N LEU A 9 29.86 3.66 -15.66
CA LEU A 9 29.41 2.48 -16.41
C LEU A 9 30.10 1.19 -15.93
N GLU A 10 31.40 1.22 -15.66
CA GLU A 10 32.13 0.08 -15.10
C GLU A 10 31.62 -0.29 -13.70
N ALA A 11 31.32 0.70 -12.85
CA ALA A 11 30.71 0.47 -11.55
C ALA A 11 29.33 -0.18 -11.66
N LEU A 12 28.48 0.29 -12.56
CA LEU A 12 27.15 -0.28 -12.82
C LEU A 12 27.22 -1.74 -13.35
N VAL A 13 28.22 -2.06 -14.18
CA VAL A 13 28.48 -3.42 -14.62
C VAL A 13 28.95 -4.31 -13.45
N LYS A 14 29.87 -3.80 -12.63
CA LYS A 14 30.38 -4.50 -11.43
C LYS A 14 29.25 -4.79 -10.44
N TRP A 15 28.29 -3.88 -10.30
CA TRP A 15 27.09 -4.07 -9.46
C TRP A 15 26.00 -4.92 -10.11
N LYS A 16 26.25 -5.46 -11.32
CA LYS A 16 25.30 -6.26 -12.11
C LYS A 16 24.02 -5.52 -12.50
N ASN A 17 24.05 -4.20 -12.53
CA ASN A 17 22.93 -3.39 -13.00
C ASN A 17 22.90 -3.30 -14.53
N LEU A 18 24.08 -3.34 -15.15
CA LEU A 18 24.25 -3.33 -16.60
C LEU A 18 24.99 -4.57 -17.08
N THR A 19 24.60 -5.04 -18.26
CA THR A 19 25.31 -6.08 -19.02
C THR A 19 25.91 -5.45 -20.29
N PRO A 20 27.24 -5.44 -20.46
CA PRO A 20 27.86 -4.94 -21.66
C PRO A 20 27.69 -5.95 -22.79
N ILE A 21 27.18 -5.51 -23.92
CA ILE A 21 27.09 -6.29 -25.15
C ILE A 21 28.03 -5.63 -26.16
N GLN A 22 29.00 -6.38 -26.67
CA GLN A 22 29.89 -5.84 -27.68
C GLN A 22 29.10 -5.62 -28.98
N ASP A 23 29.12 -4.40 -29.51
CA ASP A 23 28.50 -4.09 -30.77
C ASP A 23 29.39 -4.69 -31.90
N PRO A 24 28.87 -5.61 -32.70
CA PRO A 24 29.59 -6.18 -33.83
C PRO A 24 29.60 -5.18 -35.01
N GLY A 25 30.02 -3.95 -34.76
CA GLY A 25 30.21 -2.96 -35.82
C GLY A 25 31.11 -3.49 -36.91
N LYS A 26 30.89 -3.09 -38.16
CA LYS A 26 31.77 -3.48 -39.27
C LYS A 26 33.17 -2.92 -38.98
N VAL A 27 34.09 -3.83 -38.66
CA VAL A 27 35.52 -3.51 -38.42
C VAL A 27 36.20 -3.41 -39.76
N TYR A 28 36.62 -2.20 -40.15
CA TYR A 28 37.33 -1.95 -41.41
C TYR A 28 38.81 -1.74 -41.19
N THR A 29 39.24 -1.39 -39.97
CA THR A 29 40.64 -1.09 -39.65
C THR A 29 41.10 -1.73 -38.34
N ILE A 30 42.43 -1.87 -38.15
CA ILE A 30 43.04 -2.36 -36.90
C ILE A 30 42.72 -1.39 -35.73
N ALA A 31 42.52 -0.10 -36.01
CA ALA A 31 42.10 0.88 -35.02
C ALA A 31 40.67 0.64 -34.55
N ASP A 32 39.74 0.27 -35.44
CA ASP A 32 38.35 -0.07 -35.11
C ASP A 32 38.29 -1.35 -34.27
N TYR A 33 39.18 -2.32 -34.53
CA TYR A 33 39.27 -3.54 -33.71
C TYR A 33 39.75 -3.28 -32.28
N LYS A 34 40.57 -2.24 -32.06
CA LYS A 34 41.03 -1.85 -30.74
C LYS A 34 40.02 -0.98 -29.98
N ASN A 35 39.16 -0.23 -30.66
CA ASN A 35 38.10 0.59 -30.10
C ASN A 35 36.81 -0.25 -29.96
N LYS A 36 36.77 -1.10 -28.95
CA LYS A 36 35.57 -1.87 -28.64
C LYS A 36 34.45 -0.94 -28.21
N GLN A 37 33.40 -0.85 -29.01
CA GLN A 37 32.17 -0.17 -28.63
C GLN A 37 31.26 -1.16 -27.94
N TYR A 38 30.77 -0.77 -26.75
CA TYR A 38 29.82 -1.58 -25.98
C TYR A 38 28.47 -0.89 -25.96
N ARG A 39 27.41 -1.67 -26.17
CA ARG A 39 26.07 -1.31 -25.79
C ARG A 39 25.81 -1.88 -24.40
N TYR A 40 25.17 -1.10 -23.56
CA TYR A 40 24.83 -1.53 -22.22
C TYR A 40 23.33 -1.79 -22.15
N THR A 41 22.96 -2.97 -21.68
CA THR A 41 21.58 -3.36 -21.44
C THR A 41 21.37 -3.47 -19.94
N MET A 42 20.26 -2.93 -19.44
CA MET A 42 19.90 -3.12 -18.03
C MET A 42 19.66 -4.60 -17.75
N SER A 43 20.15 -5.08 -16.62
CA SER A 43 19.84 -6.43 -16.16
C SER A 43 18.36 -6.54 -15.81
N GLU A 44 17.80 -7.75 -15.86
CA GLU A 44 16.40 -7.99 -15.45
C GLU A 44 16.13 -7.46 -14.04
N TYR A 45 17.07 -7.64 -13.12
CA TYR A 45 16.99 -7.09 -11.77
C TYR A 45 16.93 -5.56 -11.75
N ALA A 46 17.77 -4.88 -12.54
CA ALA A 46 17.78 -3.44 -12.62
C ALA A 46 16.48 -2.90 -13.23
N VAL A 47 15.94 -3.58 -14.26
CA VAL A 47 14.64 -3.24 -14.86
C VAL A 47 13.50 -3.38 -13.84
N GLU A 48 13.48 -4.46 -13.05
CA GLU A 48 12.44 -4.65 -12.03
C GLU A 48 12.56 -3.64 -10.88
N ILE A 49 13.79 -3.30 -10.47
CA ILE A 49 14.03 -2.26 -9.47
C ILE A 49 13.57 -0.89 -9.98
N GLU A 50 13.91 -0.54 -11.23
CA GLU A 50 13.49 0.72 -11.84
C GLU A 50 11.97 0.80 -11.98
N ARG A 51 11.35 -0.26 -12.48
CA ARG A 51 9.88 -0.36 -12.55
C ARG A 51 9.22 -0.20 -11.19
N LEU A 52 9.82 -0.80 -10.16
CA LEU A 52 9.31 -0.66 -8.80
C LEU A 52 9.49 0.77 -8.26
N THR A 53 10.63 1.41 -8.56
CA THR A 53 10.90 2.80 -8.18
C THR A 53 9.91 3.73 -8.87
N VAL A 54 9.70 3.58 -10.18
CA VAL A 54 8.72 4.33 -10.96
C VAL A 54 7.30 4.09 -10.42
N ARG A 55 6.95 2.85 -10.06
CA ARG A 55 5.66 2.57 -9.42
C ARG A 55 5.51 3.26 -8.07
N LEU A 56 6.56 3.29 -7.25
CA LEU A 56 6.55 3.99 -5.96
C LEU A 56 6.46 5.50 -6.15
N GLU A 57 7.19 6.08 -7.10
CA GLU A 57 7.09 7.48 -7.47
C GLU A 57 5.69 7.81 -8.01
N ASN A 58 5.14 6.97 -8.87
CA ASN A 58 3.78 7.13 -9.40
C ASN A 58 2.71 6.88 -8.33
N LEU A 59 2.93 6.01 -7.34
CA LEU A 59 2.07 5.91 -6.15
C LEU A 59 1.95 7.27 -5.44
N PHE A 60 3.02 8.09 -5.43
CA PHE A 60 2.98 9.44 -4.89
C PHE A 60 2.34 10.48 -5.83
N LEU A 61 2.36 10.25 -7.16
CA LEU A 61 1.90 11.21 -8.16
C LEU A 61 0.52 10.87 -8.75
N GLU A 62 0.21 9.59 -8.94
CA GLU A 62 -1.01 9.10 -9.59
C GLU A 62 -2.08 8.57 -8.62
N SER A 63 -1.80 8.61 -7.34
CA SER A 63 -2.65 8.07 -6.28
C SER A 63 -4.07 8.67 -6.19
N GLY A 64 -4.41 9.63 -7.04
CA GLY A 64 -5.77 10.13 -7.20
C GLY A 64 -6.73 9.18 -7.95
N ASN A 65 -6.23 8.11 -8.59
CA ASN A 65 -7.02 7.24 -9.47
C ASN A 65 -7.10 5.78 -9.02
N LEU A 66 -6.71 5.45 -7.77
CA LEU A 66 -6.83 4.09 -7.29
C LEU A 66 -8.30 3.67 -7.26
N SER A 67 -8.65 2.89 -8.26
CA SER A 67 -9.82 2.01 -8.31
C SER A 67 -11.24 2.59 -8.14
N THR A 68 -11.44 3.90 -8.01
CA THR A 68 -12.79 4.47 -7.98
C THR A 68 -13.60 4.03 -9.20
N ASN A 69 -12.97 3.96 -10.37
CA ASN A 69 -13.59 3.50 -11.59
C ASN A 69 -14.02 2.02 -11.54
N PHE A 70 -13.28 1.15 -10.83
CA PHE A 70 -13.67 -0.26 -10.68
C PHE A 70 -14.88 -0.42 -9.77
N PHE A 71 -14.94 0.34 -8.69
CA PHE A 71 -16.13 0.35 -7.82
C PHE A 71 -17.38 0.83 -8.56
N VAL A 72 -17.27 1.92 -9.32
CA VAL A 72 -18.39 2.45 -10.11
C VAL A 72 -18.88 1.43 -11.15
N ARG A 73 -17.95 0.71 -11.79
CA ARG A 73 -18.32 -0.33 -12.78
C ARG A 73 -18.95 -1.54 -12.10
N LEU A 74 -18.38 -2.00 -10.99
CA LEU A 74 -18.97 -3.09 -10.18
C LEU A 74 -20.36 -2.72 -9.66
N GLU A 75 -20.52 -1.48 -9.16
CA GLU A 75 -21.81 -0.97 -8.71
C GLU A 75 -22.84 -1.07 -9.81
N ARG A 76 -22.51 -0.57 -11.02
CA ARG A 76 -23.38 -0.65 -12.16
C ARG A 76 -23.77 -2.10 -12.51
N SER A 77 -22.78 -2.98 -12.58
CA SER A 77 -23.06 -4.40 -12.85
C SER A 77 -23.92 -5.05 -11.78
N LEU A 78 -23.77 -4.67 -10.50
CA LEU A 78 -24.62 -5.18 -9.41
C LEU A 78 -26.03 -4.59 -9.44
N ASP A 79 -26.19 -3.33 -9.84
CA ASP A 79 -27.52 -2.73 -10.05
C ASP A 79 -28.31 -3.44 -11.17
N GLU A 80 -27.60 -3.90 -12.21
CA GLU A 80 -28.19 -4.60 -13.37
C GLU A 80 -28.58 -6.07 -13.05
N THR A 81 -28.24 -6.60 -11.84
CA THR A 81 -28.48 -8.02 -11.49
C THR A 81 -29.95 -8.43 -11.63
N GLU A 82 -30.89 -7.57 -11.23
CA GLU A 82 -32.33 -7.85 -11.29
C GLU A 82 -32.82 -8.00 -12.76
N GLU A 83 -32.24 -7.23 -13.68
CA GLU A 83 -32.58 -7.29 -15.10
C GLU A 83 -32.14 -8.63 -15.74
N MET A 84 -31.10 -9.28 -15.17
CA MET A 84 -30.57 -10.54 -15.68
C MET A 84 -31.52 -11.73 -15.44
N GLU A 85 -32.53 -11.60 -14.57
CA GLU A 85 -33.54 -12.66 -14.39
C GLU A 85 -34.30 -12.97 -15.70
N ASN A 86 -34.51 -11.95 -16.57
CA ASN A 86 -35.30 -12.10 -17.77
C ASN A 86 -34.53 -11.79 -19.06
N ALA A 87 -33.24 -11.47 -18.97
CA ALA A 87 -32.41 -11.15 -20.13
C ALA A 87 -32.10 -12.38 -21.00
N GLU A 88 -31.68 -12.19 -22.24
CA GLU A 88 -31.17 -13.28 -23.08
C GLU A 88 -29.89 -13.88 -22.51
N LEU A 89 -29.67 -15.20 -22.68
CA LEU A 89 -28.50 -15.91 -22.15
C LEU A 89 -27.17 -15.28 -22.56
N ARG A 90 -27.09 -14.75 -23.78
CA ARG A 90 -25.90 -14.04 -24.26
C ARG A 90 -25.64 -12.79 -23.43
N THR A 91 -26.66 -11.98 -23.14
CA THR A 91 -26.56 -10.76 -22.31
C THR A 91 -26.15 -11.11 -20.88
N VAL A 92 -26.71 -12.19 -20.33
CA VAL A 92 -26.35 -12.72 -18.99
C VAL A 92 -24.88 -13.11 -18.97
N ASN A 93 -24.37 -13.75 -20.01
CA ASN A 93 -22.95 -14.12 -20.08
C ASN A 93 -22.06 -12.89 -20.18
N GLU A 94 -22.34 -11.93 -21.06
CA GLU A 94 -21.57 -10.70 -21.23
C GLU A 94 -21.54 -9.88 -19.90
N TRP A 95 -22.66 -9.79 -19.22
CA TRP A 95 -22.77 -9.18 -17.90
C TRP A 95 -21.89 -9.90 -16.87
N TRP A 96 -22.00 -11.24 -16.79
CA TRP A 96 -21.23 -12.04 -15.86
C TRP A 96 -19.74 -11.93 -16.07
N GLN A 97 -19.26 -12.00 -17.31
CA GLN A 97 -17.84 -11.85 -17.64
C GLN A 97 -17.33 -10.46 -17.26
N THR A 98 -18.11 -9.41 -17.53
CA THR A 98 -17.78 -8.03 -17.15
C THR A 98 -17.66 -7.89 -15.63
N LEU A 99 -18.64 -8.38 -14.89
CA LEU A 99 -18.67 -8.37 -13.43
C LEU A 99 -17.44 -9.08 -12.84
N GLN A 100 -17.12 -10.27 -13.37
CA GLN A 100 -15.97 -11.06 -12.90
C GLN A 100 -14.63 -10.39 -13.23
N GLU A 101 -14.51 -9.80 -14.40
CA GLU A 101 -13.28 -9.10 -14.80
C GLU A 101 -13.04 -7.86 -13.93
N ASP A 102 -14.07 -7.07 -13.69
CA ASP A 102 -13.97 -5.88 -12.84
C ASP A 102 -13.66 -6.23 -11.38
N PHE A 103 -14.29 -7.28 -10.85
CA PHE A 103 -13.97 -7.78 -9.52
C PHE A 103 -12.54 -8.34 -9.44
N LYS A 104 -12.10 -9.10 -10.43
CA LYS A 104 -10.71 -9.59 -10.50
C LYS A 104 -9.71 -8.44 -10.50
N ARG A 105 -9.96 -7.40 -11.27
CA ARG A 105 -9.11 -6.21 -11.35
C ARG A 105 -9.07 -5.46 -10.02
N LEU A 106 -10.22 -5.30 -9.37
CA LEU A 106 -10.29 -4.71 -8.03
C LEU A 106 -9.45 -5.50 -7.04
N ASN A 107 -9.61 -6.81 -6.99
CA ASN A 107 -8.88 -7.67 -6.07
C ASN A 107 -7.37 -7.69 -6.37
N GLN A 108 -6.96 -7.69 -7.62
CA GLN A 108 -5.55 -7.60 -8.02
C GLN A 108 -4.93 -6.26 -7.58
N ASN A 109 -5.60 -5.13 -7.85
CA ASN A 109 -5.12 -3.82 -7.41
C ASN A 109 -4.97 -3.75 -5.89
N TYR A 110 -5.90 -4.35 -5.17
CA TYR A 110 -5.83 -4.43 -3.72
C TYR A 110 -4.65 -5.29 -3.25
N GLN A 111 -4.44 -6.46 -3.83
CA GLN A 111 -3.30 -7.33 -3.51
C GLN A 111 -1.95 -6.64 -3.82
N ASP A 112 -1.87 -5.92 -4.92
CA ASP A 112 -0.70 -5.14 -5.30
C ASP A 112 -0.46 -4.01 -4.29
N TYR A 113 -1.50 -3.29 -3.88
CA TYR A 113 -1.44 -2.27 -2.85
C TYR A 113 -0.86 -2.82 -1.54
N LEU A 114 -1.39 -3.94 -1.03
CA LEU A 114 -0.87 -4.56 0.19
C LEU A 114 0.59 -4.98 0.06
N ARG A 115 0.93 -5.65 -1.06
CA ARG A 115 2.30 -6.10 -1.31
C ARG A 115 3.28 -4.94 -1.32
N ASP A 116 2.94 -3.84 -1.97
CA ASP A 116 3.78 -2.66 -2.05
C ASP A 116 3.97 -2.01 -0.68
N PHE A 117 2.91 -1.94 0.13
CA PHE A 117 3.00 -1.40 1.50
C PHE A 117 3.83 -2.27 2.45
N TYR A 118 3.70 -3.58 2.37
CA TYR A 118 4.45 -4.50 3.22
C TYR A 118 5.83 -4.86 2.65
N SER A 119 6.23 -4.23 1.54
CA SER A 119 7.56 -4.44 1.01
C SER A 119 8.62 -3.83 1.94
N GLY A 120 9.73 -4.53 2.11
CA GLY A 120 10.86 -4.03 2.91
C GLY A 120 11.47 -2.73 2.38
N LYS A 121 11.18 -2.37 1.12
CA LYS A 121 11.58 -1.08 0.51
C LYS A 121 10.71 0.06 1.02
N THR A 122 9.40 -0.12 1.02
CA THR A 122 8.44 0.86 1.55
C THR A 122 8.70 1.10 3.04
N GLU A 123 8.98 0.05 3.80
CA GLU A 123 9.34 0.19 5.21
C GLU A 123 10.62 1.03 5.42
N LYS A 124 11.65 0.78 4.61
CA LYS A 124 12.88 1.59 4.65
C LYS A 124 12.63 3.04 4.24
N LEU A 125 11.81 3.25 3.21
CA LEU A 125 11.44 4.59 2.75
C LEU A 125 10.70 5.35 3.84
N MET A 126 9.71 4.74 4.49
CA MET A 126 8.94 5.35 5.59
C MET A 126 9.79 5.73 6.80
N LYS A 127 10.97 5.13 6.95
CA LYS A 127 11.95 5.45 8.00
C LYS A 127 13.01 6.46 7.54
N SER A 128 12.93 6.96 6.31
CA SER A 128 13.90 7.93 5.77
C SER A 128 13.50 9.36 6.08
N VAL A 129 14.51 10.25 6.12
CA VAL A 129 14.29 11.69 6.35
C VAL A 129 13.59 12.32 5.14
N GLU A 130 13.89 11.84 3.94
CA GLU A 130 13.31 12.31 2.68
C GLU A 130 11.79 12.08 2.67
N PHE A 131 11.31 10.98 3.23
CA PHE A 131 9.90 10.69 3.36
C PHE A 131 9.16 11.72 4.22
N MET A 132 9.83 12.31 5.22
CA MET A 132 9.24 13.30 6.11
C MET A 132 8.66 14.51 5.37
N VAL A 133 9.27 14.90 4.24
CA VAL A 133 8.77 16.01 3.41
C VAL A 133 7.43 15.69 2.76
N HIS A 134 7.18 14.41 2.46
CA HIS A 134 6.02 13.96 1.70
C HIS A 134 4.94 13.28 2.58
N LYS A 135 5.25 12.98 3.85
CA LYS A 135 4.37 12.20 4.76
C LYS A 135 2.95 12.77 4.88
N ASP A 136 2.82 14.10 4.97
CA ASP A 136 1.51 14.72 5.18
C ASP A 136 0.61 14.58 3.95
N LYS A 137 1.17 14.72 2.74
CA LYS A 137 0.46 14.46 1.50
C LYS A 137 0.03 13.00 1.40
N PHE A 138 0.92 12.11 1.82
CA PHE A 138 0.68 10.68 1.77
C PHE A 138 -0.39 10.23 2.78
N ILE A 139 -0.33 10.73 4.03
CA ILE A 139 -1.37 10.48 5.04
C ILE A 139 -2.72 11.02 4.57
N LYS A 140 -2.75 12.22 3.99
CA LYS A 140 -3.96 12.79 3.42
C LYS A 140 -4.55 11.88 2.35
N TYR A 141 -3.72 11.41 1.43
CA TYR A 141 -4.12 10.46 0.40
C TYR A 141 -4.70 9.16 0.97
N LEU A 142 -4.03 8.55 1.95
CA LEU A 142 -4.53 7.33 2.60
C LEU A 142 -5.86 7.55 3.32
N ASN A 143 -6.06 8.71 3.94
CA ASN A 143 -7.34 9.06 4.56
C ASN A 143 -8.45 9.24 3.52
N GLU A 144 -8.18 9.89 2.39
CA GLU A 144 -9.12 10.02 1.28
C GLU A 144 -9.47 8.63 0.70
N PHE A 145 -8.49 7.75 0.55
CA PHE A 145 -8.69 6.37 0.13
C PHE A 145 -9.59 5.60 1.12
N VAL A 146 -9.32 5.70 2.42
CA VAL A 146 -10.16 5.05 3.47
C VAL A 146 -11.61 5.53 3.39
N GLN A 147 -11.82 6.83 3.28
CA GLN A 147 -13.17 7.41 3.20
C GLN A 147 -13.91 6.93 1.95
N GLU A 148 -13.23 6.94 0.80
CA GLU A 148 -13.83 6.47 -0.45
C GLU A 148 -14.12 4.97 -0.41
N LEU A 149 -13.19 4.16 0.08
CA LEU A 149 -13.40 2.73 0.25
C LEU A 149 -14.57 2.42 1.19
N GLN A 150 -14.71 3.15 2.30
CA GLN A 150 -15.84 3.00 3.21
C GLN A 150 -17.17 3.31 2.53
N ARG A 151 -17.20 4.41 1.77
CA ARG A 151 -18.39 4.83 1.05
C ARG A 151 -18.82 3.80 0.01
N GLN A 152 -17.87 3.34 -0.81
CA GLN A 152 -18.12 2.37 -1.88
C GLN A 152 -18.47 0.99 -1.31
N SER A 153 -17.75 0.51 -0.30
CA SER A 153 -18.04 -0.79 0.33
C SER A 153 -19.45 -0.85 0.92
N LYS A 154 -19.86 0.23 1.60
CA LYS A 154 -21.23 0.29 2.15
C LYS A 154 -22.28 0.26 1.04
N ARG A 155 -22.01 0.89 -0.09
CA ARG A 155 -22.92 0.88 -1.23
C ARG A 155 -23.01 -0.50 -1.87
N MET A 156 -21.88 -1.19 -2.03
CA MET A 156 -21.86 -2.57 -2.51
C MET A 156 -22.58 -3.52 -1.56
N GLU A 157 -22.36 -3.39 -0.24
CA GLU A 157 -23.08 -4.14 0.78
C GLU A 157 -24.61 -3.99 0.62
N GLN A 158 -25.09 -2.74 0.50
CA GLN A 158 -26.52 -2.47 0.31
C GLN A 158 -27.10 -3.09 -0.97
N LEU A 159 -26.35 -3.05 -2.08
CA LEU A 159 -26.78 -3.67 -3.34
C LEU A 159 -26.85 -5.20 -3.24
N LEU A 160 -25.85 -5.80 -2.61
CA LEU A 160 -25.80 -7.25 -2.42
C LEU A 160 -26.85 -7.74 -1.41
N GLU A 161 -27.18 -6.93 -0.40
CA GLU A 161 -28.26 -7.24 0.56
C GLU A 161 -29.67 -7.04 -0.02
N LYS A 162 -29.82 -6.13 -1.00
CA LYS A 162 -31.07 -5.94 -1.73
C LYS A 162 -31.45 -7.20 -2.52
N ASN A 163 -30.47 -7.93 -3.02
CA ASN A 163 -30.67 -9.15 -3.78
C ASN A 163 -31.13 -10.29 -2.86
N THR A 164 -32.37 -10.74 -2.99
CA THR A 164 -32.86 -11.87 -2.23
C THR A 164 -32.17 -13.17 -2.65
N GLU A 165 -32.02 -14.11 -1.75
CA GLU A 165 -31.40 -15.41 -2.04
C GLU A 165 -32.06 -16.12 -3.22
N CYS A 166 -33.40 -15.97 -3.35
CA CYS A 166 -34.16 -16.53 -4.46
C CYS A 166 -33.76 -15.91 -5.81
N MET A 167 -33.63 -14.58 -5.85
CA MET A 167 -33.21 -13.83 -7.04
C MET A 167 -31.74 -14.17 -7.41
N GLU A 168 -30.83 -14.18 -6.42
CA GLU A 168 -29.45 -14.59 -6.64
C GLU A 168 -29.38 -15.98 -7.30
N ASN A 169 -30.11 -16.97 -6.74
CA ASN A 169 -30.13 -18.32 -7.27
C ASN A 169 -30.68 -18.34 -8.70
N THR A 170 -31.74 -17.62 -9.01
CA THR A 170 -32.35 -17.56 -10.35
C THR A 170 -31.35 -17.01 -11.37
N VAL A 171 -30.65 -15.91 -11.04
CA VAL A 171 -29.66 -15.30 -11.92
C VAL A 171 -28.45 -16.21 -12.10
N LEU A 172 -27.94 -16.81 -11.01
CA LEU A 172 -26.78 -17.71 -11.08
C LEU A 172 -27.06 -18.97 -11.90
N GLU A 173 -28.27 -19.55 -11.82
CA GLU A 173 -28.67 -20.66 -12.67
C GLU A 173 -28.71 -20.25 -14.15
N ARG A 174 -29.12 -19.03 -14.46
CA ARG A 174 -29.06 -18.50 -15.83
C ARG A 174 -27.61 -18.28 -16.31
N VAL A 175 -26.71 -17.86 -15.40
CA VAL A 175 -25.29 -17.79 -15.70
C VAL A 175 -24.74 -19.18 -16.00
N VAL A 176 -25.06 -20.20 -15.20
CA VAL A 176 -24.66 -21.59 -15.47
C VAL A 176 -25.17 -22.05 -16.82
N ALA A 177 -26.44 -21.78 -17.14
CA ALA A 177 -27.03 -22.10 -18.44
C ALA A 177 -26.30 -21.40 -19.60
N SER A 178 -25.95 -20.13 -19.41
CA SER A 178 -25.22 -19.34 -20.43
C SER A 178 -23.80 -19.83 -20.67
N GLU A 179 -23.12 -20.30 -19.61
CA GLU A 179 -21.78 -20.88 -19.72
C GLU A 179 -21.80 -22.27 -20.39
N LEU A 180 -22.86 -23.04 -20.18
CA LEU A 180 -23.05 -24.33 -20.84
C LEU A 180 -23.35 -24.21 -22.34
N ASP A 181 -23.96 -23.09 -22.78
CA ASP A 181 -24.27 -22.82 -24.18
C ASP A 181 -23.04 -22.43 -25.02
N ILE A 182 -21.90 -22.11 -24.34
CA ILE A 182 -20.64 -21.80 -25.01
C ILE A 182 -19.89 -23.12 -25.30
N PRO A 183 -19.49 -23.39 -26.56
CA PRO A 183 -18.69 -24.57 -26.90
C PRO A 183 -17.33 -24.52 -26.20
N HIS A 184 -17.15 -25.30 -25.15
CA HIS A 184 -15.87 -25.49 -24.51
C HIS A 184 -15.13 -26.70 -25.10
N ALA A 185 -14.20 -26.46 -25.98
CA ALA A 185 -13.43 -27.50 -26.67
C ALA A 185 -12.68 -28.49 -25.73
N LEU A 186 -12.53 -28.14 -24.43
CA LEU A 186 -11.87 -28.99 -23.43
C LEU A 186 -12.83 -29.79 -22.56
N LEU A 187 -14.13 -29.45 -22.52
CA LEU A 187 -15.13 -30.09 -21.65
C LEU A 187 -15.78 -31.32 -22.29
N GLU A 188 -15.68 -31.46 -23.63
CA GLU A 188 -16.15 -32.64 -24.34
C GLU A 188 -15.39 -33.94 -23.98
N ILE A 189 -14.21 -33.81 -23.35
CA ILE A 189 -13.36 -34.95 -22.99
C ILE A 189 -13.75 -35.59 -21.64
N HIS A 190 -14.49 -34.90 -20.75
CA HIS A 190 -14.64 -35.31 -19.35
C HIS A 190 -16.09 -35.47 -18.85
N GLY A 191 -17.09 -35.67 -19.69
CA GLY A 191 -18.46 -36.07 -19.32
C GLY A 191 -19.01 -35.35 -18.07
N ASN A 192 -20.07 -34.56 -18.21
CA ASN A 192 -20.81 -33.83 -17.16
C ASN A 192 -20.07 -32.57 -16.63
N ALA A 193 -19.91 -31.58 -17.49
CA ALA A 193 -19.30 -30.28 -17.15
C ALA A 193 -20.17 -29.41 -16.20
N GLU A 194 -21.48 -29.65 -16.16
CA GLU A 194 -22.44 -28.83 -15.41
C GLU A 194 -22.12 -28.68 -13.92
N PRO A 195 -21.81 -29.72 -13.13
CA PRO A 195 -21.50 -29.57 -11.71
C PRO A 195 -20.27 -28.70 -11.46
N SER A 196 -19.26 -28.82 -12.31
CA SER A 196 -18.01 -28.04 -12.19
C SER A 196 -18.23 -26.57 -12.53
N ILE A 197 -19.00 -26.29 -13.59
CA ILE A 197 -19.38 -24.92 -13.98
C ILE A 197 -20.21 -24.27 -12.88
N ARG A 198 -21.21 -25.01 -12.35
CA ARG A 198 -22.05 -24.54 -11.25
C ARG A 198 -21.22 -24.18 -10.02
N GLU A 199 -20.34 -25.06 -9.57
CA GLU A 199 -19.46 -24.83 -8.44
C GLU A 199 -18.56 -23.60 -8.67
N ASN A 200 -18.03 -23.42 -9.88
CA ASN A 200 -17.22 -22.27 -10.25
C ASN A 200 -18.01 -20.95 -10.21
N VAL A 201 -19.21 -20.93 -10.80
CA VAL A 201 -20.09 -19.75 -10.83
C VAL A 201 -20.47 -19.33 -9.41
N TYR A 202 -20.99 -20.27 -8.61
CA TYR A 202 -21.36 -19.97 -7.24
C TYR A 202 -20.14 -19.58 -6.39
N GLY A 203 -19.00 -20.26 -6.55
CA GLY A 203 -17.77 -19.92 -5.86
C GLY A 203 -17.28 -18.49 -6.15
N LYS A 204 -17.34 -18.06 -7.42
CA LYS A 204 -16.99 -16.70 -7.83
C LYS A 204 -17.96 -15.66 -7.24
N TRP A 205 -19.27 -15.94 -7.26
CA TRP A 205 -20.27 -15.06 -6.66
C TRP A 205 -20.08 -14.90 -5.16
N TYR A 206 -19.91 -16.02 -4.43
CA TYR A 206 -19.63 -15.97 -3.00
C TYR A 206 -18.32 -15.27 -2.67
N SER A 207 -17.30 -15.39 -3.51
CA SER A 207 -16.04 -14.64 -3.34
C SER A 207 -16.26 -13.15 -3.44
N LEU A 208 -17.04 -12.69 -4.42
CA LEU A 208 -17.43 -11.28 -4.55
C LEU A 208 -18.26 -10.81 -3.35
N LYS A 209 -19.26 -11.61 -2.94
CA LYS A 209 -20.12 -11.28 -1.79
C LYS A 209 -19.32 -11.18 -0.50
N ASN A 210 -18.46 -12.13 -0.21
CA ASN A 210 -17.59 -12.14 0.98
C ASN A 210 -16.57 -10.99 1.00
N TRP A 211 -16.32 -10.37 -0.13
CA TRP A 211 -15.44 -9.21 -0.20
C TRP A 211 -16.08 -7.96 0.43
N PHE A 212 -17.41 -7.81 0.33
CA PHE A 212 -18.15 -6.63 0.78
C PHE A 212 -19.08 -6.91 1.97
N VAL A 213 -19.59 -8.12 2.12
CA VAL A 213 -20.58 -8.51 3.14
C VAL A 213 -19.93 -9.44 4.16
N ASP A 214 -20.18 -9.19 5.44
CA ASP A 214 -19.69 -10.06 6.52
C ASP A 214 -20.25 -11.47 6.40
N GLY A 215 -19.37 -12.45 6.42
CA GLY A 215 -19.74 -13.86 6.44
C GLY A 215 -19.98 -14.39 7.85
N ARG A 216 -20.35 -15.68 7.98
CA ARG A 216 -20.62 -16.37 9.25
C ARG A 216 -19.46 -16.25 10.25
N GLY A 217 -19.37 -15.13 10.97
CA GLY A 217 -18.34 -14.87 11.99
C GLY A 217 -16.99 -14.40 11.44
N GLN A 218 -16.90 -14.05 10.16
CA GLN A 218 -15.71 -13.48 9.53
C GLN A 218 -16.02 -12.09 8.99
N GLU A 219 -15.12 -11.14 9.28
CA GLU A 219 -15.17 -9.79 8.68
C GLU A 219 -14.90 -9.89 7.18
N CYS A 220 -15.64 -9.10 6.38
CA CYS A 220 -15.43 -8.99 4.94
C CYS A 220 -14.05 -8.40 4.60
N GLU A 221 -13.56 -8.66 3.38
CA GLU A 221 -12.25 -8.20 2.94
C GLU A 221 -12.15 -6.67 2.95
N ALA A 222 -13.19 -5.94 2.57
CA ALA A 222 -13.22 -4.49 2.62
C ALA A 222 -12.92 -3.93 4.03
N LYS A 223 -13.49 -4.51 5.08
CA LYS A 223 -13.23 -4.11 6.47
C LYS A 223 -11.78 -4.40 6.88
N LYS A 224 -11.23 -5.54 6.47
CA LYS A 224 -9.82 -5.88 6.70
C LYS A 224 -8.89 -4.87 6.04
N VAL A 225 -9.19 -4.46 4.78
CA VAL A 225 -8.44 -3.41 4.06
C VAL A 225 -8.43 -2.10 4.82
N LEU A 226 -9.59 -1.67 5.30
CA LEU A 226 -9.72 -0.43 6.07
C LEU A 226 -8.88 -0.47 7.35
N LYS A 227 -8.89 -1.60 8.05
CA LYS A 227 -8.09 -1.81 9.26
C LYS A 227 -6.60 -1.76 8.96
N ILE A 228 -6.16 -2.50 7.94
CA ILE A 228 -4.76 -2.52 7.49
C ILE A 228 -4.30 -1.11 7.11
N THR A 229 -5.10 -0.37 6.33
CA THR A 229 -4.75 1.00 5.93
C THR A 229 -4.64 1.94 7.12
N SER A 230 -5.54 1.80 8.10
CA SER A 230 -5.48 2.57 9.35
C SER A 230 -4.21 2.24 10.16
N ASP A 231 -3.79 0.99 10.19
CA ASP A 231 -2.55 0.57 10.84
C ASP A 231 -1.31 1.12 10.11
N ILE A 232 -1.33 1.18 8.78
CA ILE A 232 -0.29 1.81 7.97
C ILE A 232 -0.17 3.29 8.31
N ILE A 233 -1.28 4.03 8.35
CA ILE A 233 -1.29 5.46 8.73
C ILE A 233 -0.68 5.64 10.12
N ARG A 234 -1.08 4.81 11.09
CA ARG A 234 -0.54 4.83 12.45
C ARG A 234 0.97 4.61 12.46
N ASN A 235 1.46 3.61 11.72
CA ASN A 235 2.89 3.30 11.62
C ASN A 235 3.68 4.46 10.99
N ILE A 236 3.13 5.13 9.97
CA ILE A 236 3.75 6.30 9.36
C ILE A 236 3.90 7.42 10.38
N ILE A 237 2.85 7.72 11.14
CA ILE A 237 2.86 8.76 12.17
C ILE A 237 3.89 8.42 13.26
N GLN A 238 3.93 7.17 13.72
CA GLN A 238 4.89 6.74 14.74
C GLN A 238 6.33 6.82 14.23
N ASN A 239 6.62 6.34 13.02
CA ASN A 239 7.94 6.44 12.42
C ASN A 239 8.38 7.89 12.23
N ALA A 240 7.47 8.77 11.79
CA ALA A 240 7.74 10.20 11.67
C ALA A 240 8.10 10.82 13.02
N ALA A 241 7.38 10.49 14.08
CA ALA A 241 7.68 10.96 15.43
C ALA A 241 9.07 10.49 15.91
N LEU A 242 9.41 9.22 15.66
CA LEU A 242 10.73 8.67 16.00
C LEU A 242 11.86 9.36 15.23
N ILE A 243 11.69 9.64 13.93
CA ILE A 243 12.70 10.35 13.12
C ILE A 243 12.95 11.75 13.69
N VAL A 244 11.89 12.49 14.00
CA VAL A 244 12.00 13.83 14.63
C VAL A 244 12.71 13.73 15.99
N GLN A 245 12.37 12.72 16.78
CA GLN A 245 13.00 12.50 18.08
C GLN A 245 14.50 12.20 17.95
N VAL A 246 14.88 11.32 17.01
CA VAL A 246 16.28 10.97 16.74
C VAL A 246 17.05 12.18 16.19
N GLN A 247 16.44 12.96 15.31
CA GLN A 247 17.05 14.21 14.81
C GLN A 247 17.26 15.23 15.94
N ASN A 248 16.29 15.35 16.84
CA ASN A 248 16.42 16.22 18.02
C ASN A 248 17.47 15.70 19.02
N TRP A 249 17.69 14.38 19.09
CA TRP A 249 18.79 13.82 19.88
C TRP A 249 20.16 14.08 19.22
N GLY A 250 20.21 14.17 17.88
CA GLY A 250 21.40 14.51 17.10
C GLY A 250 21.72 16.01 17.06
N ILE A 251 20.76 16.87 17.36
CA ILE A 251 21.02 18.28 17.62
C ILE A 251 21.83 18.31 18.92
N SER A 252 23.13 18.52 18.76
CA SER A 252 24.05 18.61 19.88
C SER A 252 23.55 19.72 20.81
N ARG A 253 22.88 19.34 21.89
CA ARG A 253 22.58 20.28 22.99
C ARG A 253 23.83 20.94 23.55
N LYS A 254 24.99 20.49 23.06
CA LYS A 254 26.30 21.05 23.42
C LYS A 254 26.37 22.56 23.16
N ASP A 255 25.82 23.03 22.05
CA ASP A 255 25.80 24.47 21.73
C ASP A 255 24.79 25.22 22.58
N ASP A 256 23.67 24.60 22.92
CA ASP A 256 22.70 25.19 23.85
C ASP A 256 23.26 25.21 25.26
N TYR A 257 23.86 24.11 25.74
CA TYR A 257 24.55 24.10 27.03
C TYR A 257 25.70 25.11 27.07
N LYS A 258 26.44 25.28 25.98
CA LYS A 258 27.51 26.28 25.90
C LYS A 258 26.95 27.70 26.02
N LYS A 259 25.87 28.01 25.32
CA LYS A 259 25.17 29.30 25.46
C LYS A 259 24.65 29.52 26.87
N PHE A 260 24.07 28.49 27.51
CA PHE A 260 23.65 28.58 28.90
C PHE A 260 24.82 28.84 29.84
N LEU A 261 25.92 28.11 29.70
CA LEU A 261 27.13 28.34 30.47
C LEU A 261 27.66 29.77 30.28
N GLU A 262 27.64 30.29 29.05
CA GLU A 262 28.06 31.67 28.74
C GLU A 262 27.14 32.71 29.41
N LEU A 263 25.83 32.42 29.56
CA LEU A 263 24.90 33.28 30.31
C LEU A 263 25.19 33.26 31.81
N PHE A 264 25.44 32.08 32.39
CA PHE A 264 25.80 31.96 33.80
C PHE A 264 27.13 32.60 34.12
N LEU A 265 28.10 32.56 33.21
CA LEU A 265 29.42 33.20 33.36
C LEU A 265 29.34 34.75 33.33
N LYS A 266 28.25 35.32 32.80
CA LYS A 266 28.00 36.75 32.75
C LYS A 266 27.28 37.27 34.00
N CYS A 267 26.78 36.42 34.89
CA CYS A 267 26.17 36.84 36.11
C CYS A 267 27.20 37.46 37.06
N GLU A 268 26.89 38.62 37.64
CA GLU A 268 27.78 39.35 38.52
C GLU A 268 27.82 38.76 39.94
N ASP A 269 26.71 38.14 40.37
CA ASP A 269 26.62 37.52 41.67
C ASP A 269 25.83 36.20 41.65
N LEU A 270 25.80 35.52 42.82
CA LEU A 270 25.15 34.23 42.99
C LEU A 270 23.62 34.38 42.97
N GLU A 271 23.07 35.51 43.34
CA GLU A 271 21.64 35.80 43.38
C GLU A 271 21.11 35.92 41.95
N GLU A 272 21.83 36.58 41.07
CA GLU A 272 21.50 36.69 39.65
C GLU A 272 21.56 35.32 38.97
N ALA A 273 22.57 34.50 39.29
CA ALA A 273 22.67 33.13 38.79
C ALA A 273 21.51 32.24 39.26
N HIS A 274 21.04 32.39 40.48
CA HIS A 274 19.84 31.70 41.00
C HIS A 274 18.57 32.13 40.27
N LYS A 275 18.38 33.44 40.01
CA LYS A 275 17.25 33.97 39.26
C LYS A 275 17.25 33.42 37.81
N LEU A 276 18.42 33.42 37.18
CA LEU A 276 18.60 32.87 35.86
C LEU A 276 18.28 31.36 35.82
N SER A 277 18.77 30.59 36.78
CA SER A 277 18.49 29.16 36.94
C SER A 277 16.99 28.91 37.12
N ALA A 278 16.32 29.67 37.98
CA ALA A 278 14.88 29.55 38.20
C ALA A 278 14.07 29.87 36.90
N HIS A 279 14.56 30.81 36.09
CA HIS A 279 13.89 31.18 34.85
C HIS A 279 14.10 30.12 33.74
N VAL A 280 15.30 29.55 33.64
CA VAL A 280 15.66 28.57 32.59
C VAL A 280 15.12 27.18 32.92
N PHE A 281 15.23 26.73 34.16
CA PHE A 281 14.86 25.37 34.56
C PHE A 281 13.48 25.27 35.19
N GLY A 282 12.87 26.42 35.50
CA GLY A 282 11.62 26.51 36.22
C GLY A 282 11.75 26.09 37.71
N VAL A 283 10.99 26.72 38.60
CA VAL A 283 10.85 26.26 39.97
C VAL A 283 9.54 25.49 40.04
N GLN A 284 9.61 24.17 39.98
CA GLN A 284 8.43 23.34 40.31
C GLN A 284 8.49 23.01 41.81
N GLN A 285 7.45 23.38 42.51
CA GLN A 285 7.21 22.83 43.85
C GLN A 285 6.88 21.35 43.66
N ILE A 286 7.75 20.49 44.16
CA ILE A 286 7.50 19.05 44.14
C ILE A 286 6.41 18.77 45.18
N GLU A 287 5.19 18.49 44.73
CA GLU A 287 4.15 17.96 45.61
C GLU A 287 4.55 16.54 46.03
N HIS A 288 4.93 16.37 47.27
CA HIS A 288 5.14 15.06 47.86
C HIS A 288 3.77 14.40 48.05
N TYR A 289 3.40 13.50 47.13
CA TYR A 289 2.28 12.61 47.33
C TYR A 289 2.64 11.65 48.48
N LYS A 290 2.18 11.94 49.70
CA LYS A 290 2.13 10.98 50.79
C LYS A 290 1.02 9.98 50.45
N THR A 291 1.36 8.85 49.86
CA THR A 291 0.46 7.70 49.82
C THR A 291 0.32 7.20 51.27
N ASN A 292 -0.80 7.53 51.91
CA ASN A 292 -1.25 6.83 53.12
C ASN A 292 -1.66 5.40 52.65
N ILE A 293 -0.73 4.52 52.55
CA ILE A 293 -0.98 3.08 52.50
C ILE A 293 -1.13 2.69 53.98
N PRO A 294 -2.35 2.29 54.47
CA PRO A 294 -2.45 1.70 55.79
C PRO A 294 -1.56 0.47 55.81
N ARG A 295 -0.57 0.43 56.71
CA ARG A 295 0.11 -0.77 57.05
C ARG A 295 -0.88 -1.66 57.81
N ASP A 296 -1.32 -2.73 57.23
CA ASP A 296 -1.95 -3.81 57.98
C ASP A 296 -0.93 -4.35 58.99
N GLU A 297 -1.09 -3.91 60.24
CA GLU A 297 -0.50 -4.57 61.39
C GLU A 297 -1.38 -5.78 61.70
N ASP A 298 -1.21 -6.87 61.01
CA ASP A 298 -1.63 -8.19 61.49
C ASP A 298 -0.74 -9.23 60.79
N GLY A 299 0.42 -9.42 61.41
CA GLY A 299 1.31 -10.56 61.20
C GLY A 299 1.40 -11.36 62.47
N ILE A 300 0.63 -12.42 62.54
CA ILE A 300 0.96 -13.62 63.37
C ILE A 300 1.04 -14.79 62.42
#